data_5869834667d837395f7df393c9f29a02
#
_entry.id   5869834667d837395f7df393c9f29a02
#
_cell.length_a   1.000
_cell.length_b   1.000
_cell.length_c   1.000
_cell.angle_alpha   90.00
_cell.angle_beta   90.00
_cell.angle_gamma   90.00
#
_symmetry.space_group_name_H-M   'P 1'
#
loop_
_entity.id
_entity.type
_entity.pdbx_description
1 polymer ?
#
loop_
_entity_poly.entity_id
_entity_poly.type
_entity_poly.pdbx_seq_one_letter_code
_entity_poly.pdbx_strand_id
1 'polypeptide(L)'
;MKTHERSASTWLVAAALLSVGMAMPPALQAQQSADELAQKAANPIANMISVPFQNNTDFGLGPYDRARNVLNIQPVVPLADGKIITRTVVPFAWLPDLTTESESSSSGLGDIVFTAFYVPGGGEMTWGLGPVVEIPTGGASRGSEKWSVGPSFVALKVNGPWTLGILTNNVWSVAGEAERSSVNRGLLQYFIVRQMGGGWVINSAPVNTVNWEATSGGKWTVPLGGGGGKLLFLGRLPVNLQSQVYYNVVKPDVGPDWQLRFQAQVLLPTPGSG
;
A
#
# COMPACT_ATOMS: atom_id res chain seq x y z
N MET A 1 42.71 -28.28 3.17
CA MET A 1 42.70 -26.86 3.53
C MET A 1 41.98 -26.12 2.42
N LYS A 2 40.65 -25.96 2.50
CA LYS A 2 39.82 -25.22 1.53
C LYS A 2 39.08 -24.15 2.34
N THR A 3 39.49 -22.90 2.16
CA THR A 3 38.94 -21.73 2.79
C THR A 3 37.60 -21.37 2.14
N HIS A 4 36.60 -21.15 2.96
CA HIS A 4 35.28 -20.64 2.61
C HIS A 4 35.36 -19.16 2.22
N GLU A 5 35.10 -18.83 0.97
CA GLU A 5 34.61 -17.52 0.59
C GLU A 5 33.07 -17.56 0.63
N ARG A 6 32.49 -16.87 1.57
CA ARG A 6 31.05 -16.61 1.60
C ARG A 6 30.81 -15.10 1.69
N SER A 7 30.18 -14.61 0.62
CA SER A 7 29.12 -13.59 0.66
C SER A 7 29.45 -12.19 1.15
N ALA A 8 29.99 -11.38 0.24
CA ALA A 8 30.03 -9.93 0.36
C ALA A 8 28.91 -9.20 -0.42
N SER A 9 28.01 -9.94 -1.08
CA SER A 9 27.05 -9.35 -2.05
C SER A 9 25.69 -8.96 -1.48
N THR A 10 25.36 -9.33 -0.25
CA THR A 10 24.01 -9.11 0.33
C THR A 10 23.89 -7.76 1.06
N TRP A 11 25.01 -7.10 1.39
CA TRP A 11 24.99 -5.83 2.13
C TRP A 11 25.03 -4.58 1.25
N LEU A 12 25.29 -4.74 -0.05
CA LEU A 12 25.40 -3.61 -0.97
C LEU A 12 24.03 -3.03 -1.41
N VAL A 13 22.98 -3.81 -1.36
CA VAL A 13 21.63 -3.33 -1.75
C VAL A 13 20.97 -2.50 -0.63
N ALA A 14 21.22 -2.83 0.63
CA ALA A 14 20.69 -2.07 1.76
C ALA A 14 21.42 -0.73 1.98
N ALA A 15 22.73 -0.68 1.66
CA ALA A 15 23.52 0.54 1.77
C ALA A 15 23.24 1.56 0.64
N ALA A 16 22.81 1.10 -0.54
CA ALA A 16 22.49 1.99 -1.66
C ALA A 16 21.19 2.79 -1.43
N LEU A 17 20.28 2.32 -0.60
CA LEU A 17 19.05 3.05 -0.24
C LEU A 17 19.28 4.16 0.79
N LEU A 18 20.37 4.11 1.55
CA LEU A 18 20.71 5.11 2.57
C LEU A 18 21.64 6.23 2.03
N SER A 19 22.30 6.03 0.90
CA SER A 19 23.28 6.99 0.37
C SER A 19 22.72 8.01 -0.64
N VAL A 20 21.47 7.87 -1.09
CA VAL A 20 20.82 8.81 -2.03
C VAL A 20 20.34 10.10 -1.35
N GLY A 21 20.40 10.20 -0.02
CA GLY A 21 19.91 11.34 0.76
C GLY A 21 20.83 12.57 0.86
N MET A 22 22.04 12.56 0.31
CA MET A 22 23.05 13.59 0.67
C MET A 22 23.59 14.51 -0.43
N ALA A 23 23.08 14.48 -1.63
CA ALA A 23 23.58 15.37 -2.68
C ALA A 23 22.46 16.04 -3.46
N MET A 24 21.77 16.99 -2.83
CA MET A 24 20.93 17.96 -3.57
C MET A 24 21.62 19.31 -3.62
N PRO A 25 21.82 19.91 -4.82
CA PRO A 25 22.28 21.26 -4.94
C PRO A 25 21.22 22.23 -4.39
N PRO A 26 21.62 23.30 -3.66
CA PRO A 26 20.69 24.20 -2.98
C PRO A 26 19.82 25.08 -3.90
N ALA A 27 19.93 24.99 -5.22
CA ALA A 27 19.28 25.88 -6.19
C ALA A 27 17.96 25.36 -6.78
N LEU A 28 17.48 24.16 -6.43
CA LEU A 28 16.28 23.52 -7.02
C LEU A 28 15.09 23.41 -6.07
N GLN A 29 15.05 24.20 -5.02
CA GLN A 29 13.87 24.36 -4.18
C GLN A 29 13.02 25.54 -4.67
N ALA A 30 12.35 25.38 -5.82
CA ALA A 30 11.03 25.98 -5.92
C ALA A 30 10.23 25.32 -4.79
N GLN A 31 9.98 26.02 -3.68
CA GLN A 31 9.23 25.53 -2.53
C GLN A 31 7.83 25.17 -3.02
N GLN A 32 7.63 23.89 -3.36
CA GLN A 32 6.27 23.39 -3.52
C GLN A 32 5.55 23.65 -2.20
N SER A 33 4.39 24.26 -2.26
CA SER A 33 3.61 24.49 -1.05
C SER A 33 3.28 23.17 -0.36
N ALA A 34 3.11 23.16 0.95
CA ALA A 34 2.68 21.96 1.66
C ALA A 34 1.37 21.40 1.10
N ASP A 35 0.52 22.26 0.54
CA ASP A 35 -0.74 21.87 -0.08
C ASP A 35 -0.53 21.14 -1.40
N GLU A 36 0.38 21.57 -2.26
CA GLU A 36 0.72 20.88 -3.52
C GLU A 36 1.31 19.50 -3.25
N LEU A 37 2.21 19.40 -2.28
CA LEU A 37 2.81 18.11 -1.90
C LEU A 37 1.77 17.18 -1.27
N ALA A 38 0.88 17.70 -0.42
CA ALA A 38 -0.21 16.92 0.15
C ALA A 38 -1.17 16.42 -0.94
N GLN A 39 -1.43 17.22 -1.97
CA GLN A 39 -2.24 16.81 -3.12
C GLN A 39 -1.54 15.73 -3.95
N LYS A 40 -0.23 15.86 -4.20
CA LYS A 40 0.57 14.83 -4.87
C LYS A 40 0.62 13.54 -4.04
N ALA A 41 0.75 13.65 -2.72
CA ALA A 41 0.72 12.49 -1.81
C ALA A 41 -0.59 11.72 -1.85
N ALA A 42 -1.70 12.39 -2.14
CA ALA A 42 -3.02 11.78 -2.30
C ALA A 42 -3.19 11.02 -3.63
N ASN A 43 -2.27 11.18 -4.58
CA ASN A 43 -2.31 10.55 -5.89
C ASN A 43 -1.44 9.27 -5.91
N PRO A 44 -2.04 8.05 -5.99
CA PRO A 44 -1.30 6.80 -5.97
C PRO A 44 -0.45 6.54 -7.23
N ILE A 45 -0.62 7.35 -8.28
CA ILE A 45 0.14 7.30 -9.54
C ILE A 45 0.77 8.66 -9.86
N ALA A 46 1.14 9.43 -8.84
CA ALA A 46 1.88 10.66 -9.02
C ALA A 46 3.26 10.40 -9.63
N ASN A 47 3.70 11.31 -10.51
CA ASN A 47 5.10 11.30 -11.00
C ASN A 47 6.04 11.82 -9.90
N MET A 48 6.13 11.06 -8.81
CA MET A 48 6.92 11.37 -7.63
C MET A 48 7.25 10.08 -6.90
N ILE A 49 8.49 9.92 -6.45
CA ILE A 49 8.85 8.79 -5.60
C ILE A 49 8.21 9.00 -4.22
N SER A 50 7.49 8.01 -3.74
CA SER A 50 6.96 8.02 -2.38
C SER A 50 7.08 6.66 -1.72
N VAL A 51 7.26 6.67 -0.40
CA VAL A 51 7.34 5.44 0.40
C VAL A 51 6.38 5.56 1.58
N PRO A 52 5.13 5.12 1.43
CA PRO A 52 4.20 4.96 2.54
C PRO A 52 4.61 3.80 3.46
N PHE A 53 4.68 4.08 4.74
CA PHE A 53 4.69 3.11 5.82
C PHE A 53 3.29 3.12 6.44
N GLN A 54 2.47 2.15 6.08
CA GLN A 54 1.07 2.09 6.49
C GLN A 54 0.85 0.93 7.46
N ASN A 55 0.58 1.25 8.71
CA ASN A 55 0.21 0.27 9.72
C ASN A 55 -1.31 0.18 9.82
N ASN A 56 -1.83 -1.04 9.70
CA ASN A 56 -3.24 -1.37 9.87
C ASN A 56 -3.37 -2.31 11.07
N THR A 57 -4.13 -1.90 12.06
CA THR A 57 -4.52 -2.77 13.19
C THR A 57 -5.99 -3.06 13.07
N ASP A 58 -6.32 -4.32 12.89
CA ASP A 58 -7.68 -4.84 12.81
C ASP A 58 -8.07 -5.43 14.16
N PHE A 59 -9.28 -5.14 14.63
CA PHE A 59 -9.82 -5.60 15.92
C PHE A 59 -11.11 -6.39 15.71
N GLY A 60 -11.46 -7.22 16.69
CA GLY A 60 -12.69 -8.03 16.65
C GLY A 60 -12.59 -9.21 15.70
N LEU A 61 -11.39 -9.85 15.55
CA LEU A 61 -11.24 -11.01 14.68
C LEU A 61 -11.63 -12.31 15.40
N GLY A 62 -12.47 -13.07 14.72
CA GLY A 62 -12.84 -14.42 15.13
C GLY A 62 -13.60 -14.49 16.47
N PRO A 63 -13.78 -15.71 17.02
CA PRO A 63 -14.61 -15.93 18.21
C PRO A 63 -13.98 -15.41 19.50
N TYR A 64 -12.68 -15.05 19.49
CA TYR A 64 -11.92 -14.62 20.66
C TYR A 64 -11.57 -13.12 20.63
N ASP A 65 -12.20 -12.32 19.79
CA ASP A 65 -11.99 -10.86 19.64
C ASP A 65 -10.50 -10.47 19.47
N ARG A 66 -9.79 -11.23 18.67
CA ARG A 66 -8.34 -11.02 18.48
C ARG A 66 -8.04 -9.76 17.68
N ALA A 67 -6.80 -9.28 17.83
CA ALA A 67 -6.27 -8.20 17.02
C ALA A 67 -5.21 -8.72 16.04
N ARG A 68 -5.24 -8.21 14.79
CA ARG A 68 -4.23 -8.44 13.77
C ARG A 68 -3.54 -7.12 13.45
N ASN A 69 -2.24 -7.15 13.27
CA ASN A 69 -1.49 -5.98 12.82
C ASN A 69 -0.74 -6.28 11.52
N VAL A 70 -0.78 -5.35 10.57
CA VAL A 70 -0.04 -5.44 9.31
C VAL A 70 0.61 -4.09 9.01
N LEU A 71 1.94 -4.08 8.94
CA LEU A 71 2.71 -2.96 8.43
C LEU A 71 2.99 -3.18 6.94
N ASN A 72 2.44 -2.33 6.10
CA ASN A 72 2.72 -2.31 4.67
C ASN A 72 3.76 -1.24 4.35
N ILE A 73 4.88 -1.62 3.77
CA ILE A 73 5.85 -0.70 3.16
C ILE A 73 5.52 -0.66 1.67
N GLN A 74 5.21 0.54 1.15
CA GLN A 74 4.58 0.66 -0.17
C GLN A 74 5.34 1.62 -1.11
N PRO A 75 6.59 1.30 -1.54
CA PRO A 75 7.28 2.17 -2.48
C PRO A 75 6.51 2.32 -3.79
N VAL A 76 6.38 3.58 -4.22
CA VAL A 76 5.87 4.00 -5.51
C VAL A 76 6.99 4.70 -6.26
N VAL A 77 7.31 4.19 -7.44
CA VAL A 77 8.42 4.68 -8.25
C VAL A 77 7.97 4.96 -9.67
N PRO A 78 8.01 6.22 -10.13
CA PRO A 78 7.79 6.58 -11.51
C PRO A 78 9.00 6.20 -12.36
N LEU A 79 8.74 5.65 -13.54
CA LEU A 79 9.70 5.29 -14.58
C LEU A 79 9.28 5.91 -15.92
N ALA A 80 10.20 6.00 -16.87
CA ALA A 80 9.93 6.49 -18.21
C ALA A 80 9.18 7.85 -18.20
N ASP A 81 9.72 8.82 -17.47
CA ASP A 81 9.14 10.17 -17.30
C ASP A 81 7.69 10.16 -16.79
N GLY A 82 7.38 9.23 -15.88
CA GLY A 82 6.06 9.10 -15.29
C GLY A 82 5.02 8.37 -16.13
N LYS A 83 5.41 7.83 -17.30
CA LYS A 83 4.53 7.00 -18.13
C LYS A 83 4.30 5.62 -17.56
N ILE A 84 5.21 5.15 -16.71
CA ILE A 84 5.07 3.88 -15.98
C ILE A 84 5.22 4.20 -14.50
N ILE A 85 4.22 3.84 -13.71
CA ILE A 85 4.27 3.98 -12.26
C ILE A 85 4.25 2.57 -11.65
N THR A 86 5.32 2.22 -10.94
CA THR A 86 5.36 0.95 -10.22
C THR A 86 4.99 1.17 -8.76
N ARG A 87 4.24 0.23 -8.21
CA ARG A 87 3.89 0.17 -6.79
C ARG A 87 4.14 -1.23 -6.27
N THR A 88 4.93 -1.32 -5.22
CA THR A 88 5.14 -2.57 -4.49
C THR A 88 4.49 -2.45 -3.12
N VAL A 89 3.83 -3.48 -2.65
CA VAL A 89 3.34 -3.59 -1.26
C VAL A 89 4.08 -4.74 -0.61
N VAL A 90 4.87 -4.42 0.40
CA VAL A 90 5.62 -5.40 1.21
C VAL A 90 4.96 -5.45 2.58
N PRO A 91 4.11 -6.46 2.86
CA PRO A 91 3.42 -6.58 4.13
C PRO A 91 4.29 -7.30 5.16
N PHE A 92 4.38 -6.75 6.36
CA PHE A 92 4.87 -7.45 7.52
C PHE A 92 3.73 -7.64 8.51
N ALA A 93 3.34 -8.89 8.76
CA ALA A 93 2.12 -9.23 9.47
C ALA A 93 2.40 -9.86 10.83
N TRP A 94 1.58 -9.51 11.80
CA TRP A 94 1.43 -10.17 13.11
C TRP A 94 0.00 -10.71 13.17
N LEU A 95 -0.13 -12.03 13.02
CA LEU A 95 -1.41 -12.73 12.89
C LEU A 95 -1.67 -13.52 14.17
N PRO A 96 -2.79 -13.28 14.86
CA PRO A 96 -3.18 -14.09 16.01
C PRO A 96 -3.67 -15.47 15.56
N ASP A 97 -3.60 -16.44 16.45
CA ASP A 97 -4.35 -17.70 16.31
C ASP A 97 -5.84 -17.42 16.53
N LEU A 98 -6.67 -17.80 15.57
CA LEU A 98 -8.14 -17.67 15.63
C LEU A 98 -8.82 -19.00 15.97
N THR A 99 -8.07 -20.09 16.09
CA THR A 99 -8.62 -21.45 16.24
C THR A 99 -8.65 -21.93 17.68
N THR A 100 -7.84 -21.36 18.55
CA THR A 100 -7.73 -21.71 19.96
C THR A 100 -7.82 -20.49 20.86
N GLU A 101 -8.12 -20.69 22.15
CA GLU A 101 -8.06 -19.64 23.17
C GLU A 101 -6.62 -19.16 23.45
N SER A 102 -5.63 -19.95 23.05
CA SER A 102 -4.22 -19.59 23.19
C SER A 102 -3.90 -18.26 22.50
N GLU A 103 -3.11 -17.42 23.15
CA GLU A 103 -2.63 -16.16 22.59
C GLU A 103 -1.41 -16.34 21.64
N SER A 104 -1.30 -17.51 21.02
CA SER A 104 -0.24 -17.75 20.04
C SER A 104 -0.39 -16.83 18.83
N SER A 105 0.72 -16.44 18.23
CA SER A 105 0.74 -15.58 17.05
C SER A 105 1.85 -15.99 16.10
N SER A 106 1.65 -15.69 14.82
CA SER A 106 2.67 -15.83 13.78
C SER A 106 3.04 -14.44 13.27
N SER A 107 4.33 -14.15 13.15
CA SER A 107 4.78 -12.86 12.59
C SER A 107 5.81 -13.05 11.49
N GLY A 108 5.86 -12.11 10.58
CA GLY A 108 6.83 -12.09 9.48
C GLY A 108 6.28 -11.52 8.20
N LEU A 109 7.04 -11.72 7.11
CA LEU A 109 6.68 -11.26 5.78
C LEU A 109 5.43 -11.98 5.28
N GLY A 110 4.49 -11.24 4.69
CA GLY A 110 3.37 -11.77 3.92
C GLY A 110 3.68 -11.85 2.42
N ASP A 111 2.65 -12.05 1.60
CA ASP A 111 2.82 -12.08 0.15
C ASP A 111 3.03 -10.66 -0.39
N ILE A 112 4.09 -10.48 -1.18
CA ILE A 112 4.40 -9.20 -1.81
C ILE A 112 3.49 -8.99 -3.01
N VAL A 113 2.93 -7.78 -3.14
CA VAL A 113 2.13 -7.39 -4.30
C VAL A 113 2.89 -6.35 -5.11
N PHE A 114 3.08 -6.62 -6.39
CA PHE A 114 3.71 -5.71 -7.34
C PHE A 114 2.69 -5.30 -8.42
N THR A 115 2.60 -4.01 -8.71
CA THR A 115 1.76 -3.46 -9.77
C THR A 115 2.58 -2.50 -10.61
N ALA A 116 2.39 -2.54 -11.93
CA ALA A 116 2.96 -1.58 -12.87
C ALA A 116 1.83 -0.97 -13.70
N PHE A 117 1.60 0.33 -13.53
CA PHE A 117 0.59 1.08 -14.28
C PHE A 117 1.22 1.79 -15.47
N TYR A 118 0.66 1.62 -16.66
CA TYR A 118 0.87 2.54 -17.75
C TYR A 118 -0.07 3.74 -17.57
N VAL A 119 0.51 4.95 -17.52
CA VAL A 119 -0.18 6.22 -17.32
C VAL A 119 0.02 7.07 -18.56
N PRO A 120 -0.96 7.16 -19.47
CA PRO A 120 -0.76 7.82 -20.76
C PRO A 120 -0.53 9.33 -20.67
N GLY A 121 -0.90 9.95 -19.53
CA GLY A 121 -0.86 11.39 -19.35
C GLY A 121 -1.89 12.14 -20.18
N GLY A 122 -2.07 13.42 -19.86
CA GLY A 122 -3.01 14.31 -20.55
C GLY A 122 -4.47 14.13 -20.09
N GLY A 123 -5.24 15.24 -20.20
CA GLY A 123 -6.64 15.27 -19.83
C GLY A 123 -6.88 15.70 -18.37
N GLU A 124 -8.15 15.92 -18.04
CA GLU A 124 -8.59 16.35 -16.69
C GLU A 124 -8.56 15.22 -15.65
N MET A 125 -8.51 13.99 -16.10
CA MET A 125 -8.48 12.79 -15.27
C MET A 125 -7.16 12.05 -15.50
N THR A 126 -6.45 11.78 -14.42
CA THR A 126 -5.28 10.90 -14.44
C THR A 126 -5.76 9.46 -14.28
N TRP A 127 -5.32 8.55 -15.14
CA TRP A 127 -5.65 7.14 -15.04
C TRP A 127 -4.46 6.26 -15.43
N GLY A 128 -4.49 5.03 -14.96
CA GLY A 128 -3.48 4.03 -15.29
C GLY A 128 -4.08 2.64 -15.33
N LEU A 129 -3.51 1.81 -16.18
CA LEU A 129 -3.87 0.41 -16.35
C LEU A 129 -2.61 -0.44 -16.40
N GLY A 130 -2.64 -1.63 -15.83
CA GLY A 130 -1.51 -2.52 -15.91
C GLY A 130 -1.68 -3.82 -15.15
N PRO A 131 -0.68 -4.69 -15.18
CA PRO A 131 -0.71 -5.94 -14.45
C PRO A 131 -0.46 -5.74 -12.95
N VAL A 132 -1.06 -6.61 -12.16
CA VAL A 132 -0.71 -6.85 -10.76
C VAL A 132 -0.25 -8.29 -10.59
N VAL A 133 0.78 -8.49 -9.79
CA VAL A 133 1.37 -9.80 -9.48
C VAL A 133 1.48 -9.94 -7.97
N GLU A 134 1.01 -11.04 -7.42
CA GLU A 134 1.26 -11.45 -6.03
C GLU A 134 2.33 -12.53 -6.00
N ILE A 135 3.34 -12.31 -5.18
CA ILE A 135 4.51 -13.16 -5.02
C ILE A 135 4.37 -13.89 -3.69
N PRO A 136 4.41 -15.24 -3.66
CA PRO A 136 4.16 -16.03 -2.46
C PRO A 136 5.36 -16.02 -1.49
N THR A 137 5.64 -14.87 -0.90
CA THR A 137 6.76 -14.69 0.05
C THR A 137 6.37 -14.95 1.50
N GLY A 138 5.07 -15.07 1.79
CA GLY A 138 4.53 -15.17 3.15
C GLY A 138 4.64 -16.56 3.79
N GLY A 139 4.85 -17.60 3.00
CA GLY A 139 4.80 -18.99 3.44
C GLY A 139 3.42 -19.40 3.96
N ALA A 140 3.30 -20.63 4.49
CA ALA A 140 2.02 -21.27 4.82
C ALA A 140 1.14 -20.53 5.83
N SER A 141 1.74 -19.83 6.78
CA SER A 141 1.00 -19.17 7.87
C SER A 141 0.62 -17.71 7.58
N ARG A 142 1.24 -17.05 6.60
CA ARG A 142 1.07 -15.61 6.32
C ARG A 142 0.83 -15.30 4.85
N GLY A 143 0.82 -16.30 3.99
CA GLY A 143 0.64 -16.15 2.54
C GLY A 143 -0.21 -17.26 1.94
N SER A 144 -0.45 -17.11 0.66
CA SER A 144 -1.23 -18.06 -0.14
C SER A 144 -0.41 -19.25 -0.64
N GLU A 145 0.93 -19.11 -0.69
CA GLU A 145 1.85 -20.01 -1.38
C GLU A 145 1.52 -20.20 -2.88
N LYS A 146 0.78 -19.22 -3.44
CA LYS A 146 0.37 -19.16 -4.84
C LYS A 146 0.88 -17.89 -5.50
N TRP A 147 1.47 -18.03 -6.66
CA TRP A 147 1.64 -16.93 -7.60
C TRP A 147 0.28 -16.54 -8.16
N SER A 148 -0.08 -15.27 -8.03
CA SER A 148 -1.34 -14.77 -8.57
C SER A 148 -1.08 -13.57 -9.46
N VAL A 149 -1.85 -13.46 -10.54
CA VAL A 149 -1.73 -12.36 -11.51
C VAL A 149 -3.11 -11.84 -11.89
N GLY A 150 -3.16 -10.60 -12.35
CA GLY A 150 -4.40 -10.02 -12.86
C GLY A 150 -4.24 -8.61 -13.36
N PRO A 151 -5.34 -7.97 -13.81
CA PRO A 151 -5.37 -6.58 -14.20
C PRO A 151 -5.54 -5.66 -12.98
N SER A 152 -4.99 -4.47 -13.08
CA SER A 152 -5.19 -3.38 -12.13
C SER A 152 -5.50 -2.09 -12.88
N PHE A 153 -6.44 -1.32 -12.36
CA PHE A 153 -6.86 -0.03 -12.90
C PHE A 153 -6.88 1.01 -11.79
N VAL A 154 -6.48 2.23 -12.12
CA VAL A 154 -6.58 3.38 -11.24
C VAL A 154 -7.03 4.59 -12.03
N ALA A 155 -7.91 5.40 -11.47
CA ALA A 155 -8.29 6.68 -12.03
C ALA A 155 -8.54 7.69 -10.92
N LEU A 156 -8.17 8.95 -11.17
CA LEU A 156 -8.42 10.04 -10.25
C LEU A 156 -8.62 11.36 -10.97
N LYS A 157 -9.38 12.23 -10.32
CA LYS A 157 -9.58 13.62 -10.73
C LYS A 157 -9.30 14.55 -9.56
N VAL A 158 -8.56 15.61 -9.82
CA VAL A 158 -8.37 16.74 -8.92
C VAL A 158 -9.31 17.84 -9.34
N ASN A 159 -10.10 18.36 -8.40
CA ASN A 159 -11.02 19.48 -8.62
C ASN A 159 -10.98 20.45 -7.42
N GLY A 160 -10.23 21.52 -7.58
CA GLY A 160 -9.95 22.46 -6.51
C GLY A 160 -9.32 21.74 -5.30
N PRO A 161 -9.89 21.85 -4.09
CA PRO A 161 -9.34 21.21 -2.90
C PRO A 161 -9.62 19.69 -2.83
N TRP A 162 -10.36 19.11 -3.78
CA TRP A 162 -10.76 17.72 -3.77
C TRP A 162 -9.88 16.86 -4.69
N THR A 163 -9.48 15.71 -4.19
CA THR A 163 -8.95 14.60 -4.98
C THR A 163 -9.89 13.42 -4.81
N LEU A 164 -10.48 12.98 -5.91
CA LEU A 164 -11.41 11.85 -5.94
C LEU A 164 -10.84 10.78 -6.86
N GLY A 165 -10.87 9.53 -6.43
CA GLY A 165 -10.35 8.47 -7.27
C GLY A 165 -10.76 7.07 -6.84
N ILE A 166 -10.35 6.12 -7.66
CA ILE A 166 -10.62 4.70 -7.51
C ILE A 166 -9.38 3.92 -7.95
N LEU A 167 -9.05 2.88 -7.22
CA LEU A 167 -8.08 1.86 -7.59
C LEU A 167 -8.75 0.50 -7.45
N THR A 168 -8.64 -0.34 -8.45
CA THR A 168 -9.20 -1.69 -8.42
C THR A 168 -8.27 -2.68 -9.09
N ASN A 169 -8.30 -3.90 -8.61
CA ASN A 169 -7.66 -5.05 -9.24
C ASN A 169 -8.42 -6.33 -8.94
N ASN A 170 -8.15 -7.37 -9.71
CA ASN A 170 -8.50 -8.73 -9.39
C ASN A 170 -7.33 -9.64 -9.74
N VAL A 171 -7.06 -10.63 -8.90
CA VAL A 171 -5.97 -11.58 -9.10
C VAL A 171 -6.49 -13.02 -9.06
N TRP A 172 -5.87 -13.87 -9.86
CA TRP A 172 -6.11 -15.31 -9.91
C TRP A 172 -4.80 -16.05 -9.74
N SER A 173 -4.80 -17.14 -8.97
CA SER A 173 -3.64 -18.01 -8.86
C SER A 173 -3.35 -18.72 -10.18
N VAL A 174 -2.07 -18.72 -10.57
CA VAL A 174 -1.58 -19.33 -11.82
C VAL A 174 -0.56 -20.42 -11.58
N ALA A 175 0.11 -20.43 -10.42
CA ALA A 175 1.13 -21.41 -10.03
C ALA A 175 1.27 -21.45 -8.51
N GLY A 176 2.00 -22.42 -7.97
CA GLY A 176 2.33 -22.56 -6.54
C GLY A 176 1.96 -23.94 -6.00
N GLU A 177 1.94 -24.07 -4.67
CA GLU A 177 1.72 -25.33 -3.97
C GLU A 177 0.35 -25.95 -4.30
N ALA A 178 0.33 -27.20 -4.79
CA ALA A 178 -0.90 -27.86 -5.26
C ALA A 178 -1.94 -28.02 -4.15
N GLU A 179 -1.49 -28.33 -2.93
CA GLU A 179 -2.34 -28.56 -1.76
C GLU A 179 -2.98 -27.28 -1.20
N ARG A 180 -2.57 -26.11 -1.66
CA ARG A 180 -3.13 -24.82 -1.24
C ARG A 180 -4.33 -24.44 -2.08
N SER A 181 -5.32 -23.84 -1.44
CA SER A 181 -6.52 -23.33 -2.10
C SER A 181 -6.21 -22.36 -3.23
N SER A 182 -7.00 -22.39 -4.28
CA SER A 182 -6.96 -21.39 -5.34
C SER A 182 -7.18 -19.99 -4.80
N VAL A 183 -6.58 -19.01 -5.45
CA VAL A 183 -6.79 -17.59 -5.16
C VAL A 183 -7.61 -16.99 -6.29
N ASN A 184 -8.71 -16.37 -5.94
CA ASN A 184 -9.47 -15.47 -6.80
C ASN A 184 -10.01 -14.36 -5.90
N ARG A 185 -9.36 -13.19 -5.93
CA ARG A 185 -9.71 -12.08 -5.05
C ARG A 185 -9.64 -10.74 -5.73
N GLY A 186 -10.57 -9.87 -5.38
CA GLY A 186 -10.64 -8.51 -5.88
C GLY A 186 -10.41 -7.49 -4.79
N LEU A 187 -9.95 -6.33 -5.21
CA LEU A 187 -9.77 -5.15 -4.39
C LEU A 187 -10.41 -3.97 -5.09
N LEU A 188 -11.16 -3.18 -4.33
CA LEU A 188 -11.71 -1.90 -4.74
C LEU A 188 -11.42 -0.87 -3.65
N GLN A 189 -10.58 0.10 -3.95
CA GLN A 189 -10.30 1.23 -3.08
C GLN A 189 -10.79 2.50 -3.76
N TYR A 190 -11.79 3.18 -3.17
CA TYR A 190 -12.04 4.55 -3.53
C TYR A 190 -11.25 5.47 -2.59
N PHE A 191 -10.91 6.65 -3.03
CA PHE A 191 -10.31 7.66 -2.17
C PHE A 191 -10.92 9.02 -2.42
N ILE A 192 -11.29 9.65 -1.33
CA ILE A 192 -11.86 10.98 -1.26
C ILE A 192 -10.97 11.78 -0.32
N VAL A 193 -10.26 12.75 -0.86
CA VAL A 193 -9.35 13.60 -0.07
C VAL A 193 -9.75 15.05 -0.27
N ARG A 194 -9.88 15.79 0.83
CA ARG A 194 -10.10 17.24 0.83
C ARG A 194 -8.91 17.94 1.47
N GLN A 195 -8.31 18.83 0.72
CA GLN A 195 -7.29 19.75 1.21
C GLN A 195 -7.95 20.82 2.10
N MET A 196 -7.36 21.06 3.27
CA MET A 196 -7.88 22.02 4.26
C MET A 196 -7.01 23.27 4.40
N GLY A 197 -5.89 23.32 3.64
CA GLY A 197 -4.87 24.36 3.72
C GLY A 197 -3.78 24.07 4.75
N GLY A 198 -2.58 24.61 4.50
CA GLY A 198 -1.41 24.42 5.37
C GLY A 198 -0.96 22.97 5.49
N GLY A 199 -1.16 22.16 4.45
CA GLY A 199 -0.84 20.74 4.40
C GLY A 199 -1.82 19.81 5.11
N TRP A 200 -2.88 20.32 5.72
CA TRP A 200 -3.92 19.52 6.36
C TRP A 200 -4.85 18.88 5.34
N VAL A 201 -5.23 17.62 5.59
CA VAL A 201 -6.19 16.88 4.78
C VAL A 201 -7.20 16.14 5.65
N ILE A 202 -8.43 16.01 5.12
CA ILE A 202 -9.42 15.04 5.59
C ILE A 202 -9.59 14.03 4.47
N ASN A 203 -9.64 12.75 4.81
CA ASN A 203 -9.70 11.70 3.80
C ASN A 203 -10.52 10.48 4.23
N SER A 204 -11.02 9.78 3.21
CA SER A 204 -11.56 8.43 3.31
C SER A 204 -10.97 7.62 2.16
N ALA A 205 -10.30 6.52 2.48
CA ALA A 205 -9.67 5.63 1.50
C ALA A 205 -9.76 4.16 1.95
N PRO A 206 -10.98 3.64 2.20
CA PRO A 206 -11.18 2.25 2.61
C PRO A 206 -10.81 1.30 1.49
N VAL A 207 -10.31 0.12 1.86
CA VAL A 207 -10.01 -0.96 0.93
C VAL A 207 -11.11 -2.01 1.04
N ASN A 208 -12.02 -2.02 0.07
CA ASN A 208 -13.02 -3.07 -0.04
C ASN A 208 -12.37 -4.29 -0.69
N THR A 209 -12.58 -5.46 -0.12
CA THR A 209 -12.02 -6.71 -0.68
C THR A 209 -13.10 -7.74 -0.90
N VAL A 210 -12.88 -8.59 -1.88
CA VAL A 210 -13.74 -9.74 -2.16
C VAL A 210 -12.88 -10.98 -2.36
N ASN A 211 -13.27 -12.06 -1.72
CA ASN A 211 -12.74 -13.41 -1.98
C ASN A 211 -13.80 -14.21 -2.73
N TRP A 212 -13.60 -14.40 -4.03
CA TRP A 212 -14.57 -15.11 -4.88
C TRP A 212 -14.64 -16.61 -4.58
N GLU A 213 -13.55 -17.18 -4.04
CA GLU A 213 -13.47 -18.60 -3.63
C GLU A 213 -14.19 -18.87 -2.31
N ALA A 214 -14.50 -17.84 -1.52
CA ALA A 214 -15.22 -18.04 -0.27
C ALA A 214 -16.64 -18.56 -0.51
N THR A 215 -17.11 -19.41 0.39
CA THR A 215 -18.49 -19.90 0.41
C THR A 215 -19.48 -18.75 0.68
N SER A 216 -20.77 -18.96 0.44
CA SER A 216 -21.81 -17.95 0.60
C SER A 216 -21.77 -17.28 1.99
N GLY A 217 -21.93 -15.96 2.04
CA GLY A 217 -22.01 -15.17 3.28
C GLY A 217 -20.69 -14.57 3.77
N GLY A 218 -19.53 -14.98 3.24
CA GLY A 218 -18.23 -14.51 3.73
C GLY A 218 -17.31 -13.88 2.70
N LYS A 219 -17.83 -13.45 1.55
CA LYS A 219 -16.98 -13.00 0.42
C LYS A 219 -16.43 -11.61 0.57
N TRP A 220 -17.21 -10.68 1.07
CA TRP A 220 -16.89 -9.26 1.07
C TRP A 220 -16.44 -8.74 2.43
N THR A 221 -15.46 -7.85 2.40
CA THR A 221 -15.15 -6.93 3.50
C THR A 221 -15.33 -5.51 2.98
N VAL A 222 -16.25 -4.77 3.61
CA VAL A 222 -16.60 -3.40 3.19
C VAL A 222 -16.42 -2.46 4.39
N PRO A 223 -15.27 -1.79 4.50
CA PRO A 223 -15.03 -0.80 5.53
C PRO A 223 -15.65 0.54 5.17
N LEU A 224 -16.23 1.23 6.15
CA LEU A 224 -16.64 2.63 6.08
C LEU A 224 -15.94 3.43 7.17
N GLY A 225 -15.48 4.62 6.83
CA GLY A 225 -14.79 5.50 7.77
C GLY A 225 -13.88 6.48 7.07
N GLY A 226 -12.95 7.03 7.83
CA GLY A 226 -12.00 7.99 7.32
C GLY A 226 -11.17 8.58 8.44
N GLY A 227 -10.52 9.67 8.15
CA GLY A 227 -9.69 10.38 9.10
C GLY A 227 -9.08 11.63 8.51
N GLY A 228 -7.90 11.95 8.95
CA GLY A 228 -7.18 13.11 8.45
C GLY A 228 -5.69 12.97 8.66
N GLY A 229 -4.99 13.98 8.19
CA GLY A 229 -3.54 14.01 8.28
C GLY A 229 -2.98 15.39 8.00
N LYS A 230 -1.66 15.44 8.06
CA LYS A 230 -0.92 16.65 7.76
C LYS A 230 0.40 16.32 7.08
N LEU A 231 0.71 17.06 6.05
CA LEU A 231 2.04 17.11 5.49
C LEU A 231 2.94 17.99 6.36
N LEU A 232 4.04 17.44 6.80
CA LEU A 232 5.05 18.09 7.64
C LEU A 232 6.40 18.03 6.94
N PHE A 233 7.28 18.95 7.30
CA PHE A 233 8.68 18.91 6.85
C PHE A 233 9.57 18.53 8.04
N LEU A 234 10.25 17.38 7.94
CA LEU A 234 11.30 16.97 8.86
C LEU A 234 12.65 17.43 8.28
N GLY A 235 13.06 18.64 8.63
CA GLY A 235 14.12 19.34 7.93
C GLY A 235 13.69 19.65 6.48
N ARG A 236 14.33 19.01 5.51
CA ARG A 236 13.99 19.14 4.07
C ARG A 236 13.12 18.02 3.53
N LEU A 237 12.84 17.00 4.35
CA LEU A 237 12.08 15.82 3.96
C LEU A 237 10.59 16.04 4.19
N PRO A 238 9.75 16.10 3.15
CA PRO A 238 8.31 16.14 3.32
C PRO A 238 7.79 14.75 3.72
N VAL A 239 7.00 14.73 4.79
CA VAL A 239 6.36 13.52 5.32
C VAL A 239 4.88 13.79 5.52
N ASN A 240 4.03 12.99 4.91
CA ASN A 240 2.59 13.05 5.08
C ASN A 240 2.16 12.04 6.15
N LEU A 241 1.73 12.54 7.31
CA LEU A 241 1.24 11.72 8.42
C LEU A 241 -0.28 11.67 8.39
N GLN A 242 -0.86 10.48 8.52
CA GLN A 242 -2.31 10.28 8.50
C GLN A 242 -2.75 9.27 9.57
N SER A 243 -3.96 9.47 10.08
CA SER A 243 -4.67 8.52 10.93
C SER A 243 -6.10 8.38 10.45
N GLN A 244 -6.60 7.14 10.38
CA GLN A 244 -7.92 6.80 9.88
C GLN A 244 -8.52 5.67 10.71
N VAL A 245 -9.83 5.69 10.88
CA VAL A 245 -10.60 4.62 11.54
C VAL A 245 -11.67 4.15 10.58
N TYR A 246 -11.83 2.82 10.48
CA TYR A 246 -12.84 2.18 9.65
C TYR A 246 -13.62 1.15 10.45
N TYR A 247 -14.92 1.05 10.17
CA TYR A 247 -15.80 -0.01 10.64
C TYR A 247 -16.23 -0.87 9.47
N ASN A 248 -16.12 -2.19 9.58
CA ASN A 248 -16.52 -3.12 8.53
C ASN A 248 -18.03 -3.37 8.60
N VAL A 249 -18.78 -2.66 7.74
CA VAL A 249 -20.26 -2.80 7.65
C VAL A 249 -20.68 -4.11 6.99
N VAL A 250 -19.79 -4.71 6.20
CA VAL A 250 -19.89 -6.07 5.69
C VAL A 250 -18.55 -6.75 5.95
N LYS A 251 -18.59 -7.95 6.51
CA LYS A 251 -17.40 -8.74 6.79
C LYS A 251 -17.72 -10.23 6.78
N PRO A 252 -16.73 -11.11 6.56
CA PRO A 252 -16.86 -12.53 6.89
C PRO A 252 -17.11 -12.73 8.39
N ASP A 253 -17.70 -13.86 8.76
CA ASP A 253 -18.05 -14.19 10.16
C ASP A 253 -16.86 -14.05 11.12
N VAL A 254 -15.66 -14.46 10.67
CA VAL A 254 -14.40 -14.35 11.44
C VAL A 254 -13.60 -13.08 11.12
N GLY A 255 -14.14 -12.21 10.27
CA GLY A 255 -13.49 -10.97 9.87
C GLY A 255 -13.48 -9.90 10.97
N PRO A 256 -12.60 -8.90 10.86
CA PRO A 256 -12.49 -7.84 11.87
C PRO A 256 -13.69 -6.91 11.87
N ASP A 257 -14.02 -6.35 13.04
CA ASP A 257 -15.03 -5.31 13.18
C ASP A 257 -14.49 -3.92 12.80
N TRP A 258 -13.29 -3.61 13.31
CA TRP A 258 -12.67 -2.30 13.21
C TRP A 258 -11.28 -2.37 12.61
N GLN A 259 -10.90 -1.30 11.96
CA GLN A 259 -9.52 -1.07 11.53
C GLN A 259 -9.08 0.33 11.97
N LEU A 260 -7.94 0.39 12.66
CA LEU A 260 -7.20 1.61 12.87
C LEU A 260 -6.01 1.62 11.92
N ARG A 261 -5.85 2.72 11.17
CA ARG A 261 -4.77 2.90 10.22
C ARG A 261 -3.94 4.12 10.58
N PHE A 262 -2.63 3.93 10.65
CA PHE A 262 -1.65 5.00 10.70
C PHE A 262 -0.74 4.92 9.48
N GLN A 263 -0.44 6.06 8.89
CA GLN A 263 0.45 6.13 7.74
C GLN A 263 1.44 7.27 7.89
N ALA A 264 2.72 6.98 7.64
CA ALA A 264 3.78 7.95 7.40
C ALA A 264 4.26 7.76 5.96
N GLN A 265 4.02 8.73 5.09
CA GLN A 265 4.43 8.68 3.69
C GLN A 265 5.55 9.67 3.46
N VAL A 266 6.74 9.16 3.17
CA VAL A 266 7.91 9.94 2.79
C VAL A 266 7.81 10.26 1.30
N LEU A 267 8.02 11.54 0.95
CA LEU A 267 7.99 12.01 -0.43
C LEU A 267 9.41 12.40 -0.86
N LEU A 268 9.82 11.88 -2.01
CA LEU A 268 11.17 12.11 -2.54
C LEU A 268 11.06 12.71 -3.95
N PRO A 269 11.94 13.65 -4.31
CA PRO A 269 11.98 14.17 -5.67
C PRO A 269 12.36 13.06 -6.65
N THR A 270 11.80 13.11 -7.85
CA THR A 270 12.18 12.21 -8.93
C THR A 270 13.52 12.62 -9.48
N PRO A 271 14.51 11.72 -9.61
CA PRO A 271 15.78 12.04 -10.26
C PRO A 271 15.53 12.55 -11.70
N GLY A 272 16.04 13.72 -12.04
CA GLY A 272 15.93 14.30 -13.39
C GLY A 272 14.77 15.29 -13.58
N SER A 273 13.99 15.64 -12.56
CA SER A 273 12.98 16.70 -12.62
C SER A 273 13.59 18.06 -12.25
N GLY A 274 14.71 18.43 -12.87
CA GLY A 274 15.40 19.69 -12.72
C GLY A 274 15.52 20.42 -14.04
#